data_4b0f654b756965018de5c4276c1228ad
#
_entry.id   4b0f654b756965018de5c4276c1228ad
#
_cell.length_a   1.000
_cell.length_b   1.000
_cell.length_c   1.000
_cell.angle_alpha   90.00
_cell.angle_beta   90.00
_cell.angle_gamma   90.00
#
_symmetry.space_group_name_H-M   'P 1'
#
loop_
_entity.id
_entity.type
_entity.pdbx_description
1 polymer ?
#
loop_
_entity_poly.entity_id
_entity_poly.type
_entity_poly.pdbx_seq_one_letter_code
_entity_poly.pdbx_strand_id
1 'polypeptide(L)'
;MSVLIIAEAGVNHNGSLARAKKMALAAKTAGADIVKYQTAVPELVVSKFAEKAEYQKAQTGAGESQLEMVRRIHFGFDGHRELKAYCEEIGIEYLSTPFDLDSIDFLASLELPV
;
A
#
# COMPACT_ATOMS: atom_id res chain seq x y z
N MET A 1 -10.85 13.78 25.66
CA MET A 1 -9.79 13.72 24.64
C MET A 1 -9.90 12.41 23.89
N SER A 2 -9.98 12.48 22.58
CA SER A 2 -10.05 11.30 21.75
C SER A 2 -8.67 10.94 21.21
N VAL A 3 -8.42 9.63 21.07
CA VAL A 3 -7.18 9.11 20.49
C VAL A 3 -7.52 8.59 19.11
N LEU A 4 -6.71 8.99 18.11
CA LEU A 4 -6.85 8.51 16.74
C LEU A 4 -6.06 7.21 16.60
N ILE A 5 -6.75 6.16 16.18
CA ILE A 5 -6.14 4.83 16.01
C ILE A 5 -5.97 4.54 14.52
N ILE A 6 -4.73 4.33 14.11
CA ILE A 6 -4.37 4.00 12.73
C ILE A 6 -3.95 2.55 12.66
N ALA A 7 -4.70 1.74 11.91
CA ALA A 7 -4.33 0.35 11.66
C ALA A 7 -3.39 0.28 10.45
N GLU A 8 -2.21 -0.28 10.63
CA GLU A 8 -1.22 -0.41 9.56
C GLU A 8 -1.44 -1.71 8.80
N ALA A 9 -2.05 -1.61 7.62
CA ALA A 9 -2.25 -2.74 6.73
C ALA A 9 -1.03 -2.95 5.80
N GLY A 10 -0.37 -1.86 5.44
CA GLY A 10 0.82 -1.89 4.61
C GLY A 10 0.59 -2.57 3.28
N VAL A 11 1.39 -3.58 2.97
CA VAL A 11 1.27 -4.40 1.77
C VAL A 11 0.95 -5.87 2.11
N ASN A 12 0.41 -6.11 3.28
CA ASN A 12 0.06 -7.47 3.72
C ASN A 12 -1.03 -8.12 2.87
N HIS A 13 -1.71 -7.32 2.01
CA HIS A 13 -2.68 -7.82 1.04
C HIS A 13 -2.02 -8.58 -0.12
N ASN A 14 -0.70 -8.52 -0.27
CA ASN A 14 0.07 -9.20 -1.34
C ASN A 14 -0.44 -8.87 -2.75
N GLY A 15 -0.81 -7.61 -3.01
CA GLY A 15 -1.29 -7.18 -4.31
C GLY A 15 -2.75 -7.53 -4.61
N SER A 16 -3.46 -8.12 -3.67
CA SER A 16 -4.87 -8.46 -3.82
C SER A 16 -5.77 -7.33 -3.33
N LEU A 17 -6.49 -6.69 -4.23
CA LEU A 17 -7.44 -5.64 -3.87
C LEU A 17 -8.56 -6.21 -2.98
N ALA A 18 -9.04 -7.41 -3.28
CA ALA A 18 -10.07 -8.06 -2.47
C ALA A 18 -9.58 -8.27 -1.03
N ARG A 19 -8.33 -8.70 -0.86
CA ARG A 19 -7.74 -8.88 0.48
C ARG A 19 -7.56 -7.54 1.18
N ALA A 20 -7.13 -6.50 0.44
CA ALA A 20 -7.00 -5.16 0.99
C ALA A 20 -8.33 -4.64 1.54
N LYS A 21 -9.43 -4.88 0.83
CA LYS A 21 -10.78 -4.52 1.29
C LYS A 21 -11.18 -5.29 2.56
N LYS A 22 -10.86 -6.58 2.62
CA LYS A 22 -11.12 -7.38 3.83
C LYS A 22 -10.34 -6.86 5.02
N MET A 23 -9.11 -6.40 4.80
CA MET A 23 -8.27 -5.82 5.85
C MET A 23 -8.88 -4.50 6.35
N ALA A 24 -9.42 -3.68 5.45
CA ALA A 24 -10.11 -2.45 5.84
C ALA A 24 -11.33 -2.75 6.71
N LEU A 25 -12.11 -3.74 6.34
CA LEU A 25 -13.27 -4.15 7.12
C LEU A 25 -12.87 -4.68 8.50
N ALA A 26 -11.80 -5.48 8.56
CA ALA A 26 -11.27 -5.98 9.83
C ALA A 26 -10.80 -4.84 10.73
N ALA A 27 -10.11 -3.84 10.17
CA ALA A 27 -9.67 -2.66 10.91
C ALA A 27 -10.88 -1.87 11.46
N LYS A 28 -11.91 -1.69 10.65
CA LYS A 28 -13.14 -1.02 11.05
C LYS A 28 -13.81 -1.77 12.20
N THR A 29 -13.93 -3.07 12.07
CA THR A 29 -14.57 -3.93 13.08
C THR A 29 -13.79 -3.89 14.40
N ALA A 30 -12.47 -3.79 14.33
CA ALA A 30 -11.59 -3.71 15.51
C ALA A 30 -11.60 -2.34 16.18
N GLY A 31 -12.23 -1.34 15.57
CA GLY A 31 -12.37 -0.01 16.16
C GLY A 31 -11.33 1.00 15.72
N ALA A 32 -10.56 0.73 14.67
CA ALA A 32 -9.62 1.70 14.12
C ALA A 32 -10.35 2.85 13.42
N ASP A 33 -9.76 4.04 13.49
CA ASP A 33 -10.29 5.23 12.81
C ASP A 33 -9.80 5.32 11.38
N ILE A 34 -8.58 4.88 11.14
CA ILE A 34 -7.91 4.95 9.84
C ILE A 34 -7.28 3.60 9.54
N VAL A 35 -7.33 3.18 8.28
CA VAL A 35 -6.53 2.05 7.80
C VAL A 35 -5.48 2.60 6.82
N LYS A 36 -4.20 2.26 7.06
CA LYS A 36 -3.09 2.79 6.26
C LYS A 36 -2.44 1.71 5.41
N TYR A 37 -2.28 2.02 4.13
CA TYR A 37 -1.64 1.15 3.15
C TYR A 37 -0.32 1.76 2.67
N GLN A 38 0.26 1.19 1.63
CA GLN A 38 1.44 1.71 0.97
C GLN A 38 1.14 1.84 -0.52
N THR A 39 1.60 2.94 -1.13
CA THR A 39 1.42 3.23 -2.55
C THR A 39 2.77 3.41 -3.21
N ALA A 40 3.00 2.68 -4.29
CA ALA A 40 4.26 2.76 -5.01
C ALA A 40 4.05 2.46 -6.49
N VAL A 41 4.88 3.10 -7.33
CA VAL A 41 5.09 2.68 -8.71
C VAL A 41 6.34 1.81 -8.67
N PRO A 42 6.22 0.48 -8.84
CA PRO A 42 7.34 -0.44 -8.60
C PRO A 42 8.62 -0.08 -9.34
N GLU A 43 8.52 0.35 -10.59
CA GLU A 43 9.66 0.74 -11.42
C GLU A 43 10.43 1.92 -10.86
N LEU A 44 9.75 2.84 -10.17
CA LEU A 44 10.38 4.02 -9.59
C LEU A 44 11.06 3.72 -8.26
N VAL A 45 10.50 2.79 -7.49
CA VAL A 45 11.06 2.40 -6.20
C VAL A 45 12.32 1.55 -6.39
N VAL A 46 12.24 0.56 -7.26
CA VAL A 46 13.32 -0.42 -7.43
C VAL A 46 14.55 0.16 -8.09
N SER A 47 14.40 1.19 -8.94
CA SER A 47 15.54 1.81 -9.61
C SER A 47 16.61 2.30 -8.64
N LYS A 48 16.24 2.66 -7.42
CA LYS A 48 17.17 3.11 -6.38
C LYS A 48 17.90 1.96 -5.69
N PHE A 49 17.44 0.74 -5.85
CA PHE A 49 17.92 -0.42 -5.11
C PHE A 49 18.35 -1.58 -6.03
N ALA A 50 18.64 -1.29 -7.29
CA ALA A 50 19.01 -2.32 -8.26
C ALA A 50 20.19 -3.18 -7.81
N GLU A 51 21.22 -2.56 -7.22
CA GLU A 51 22.39 -3.28 -6.71
C GLU A 51 22.04 -4.21 -5.55
N LYS A 52 21.14 -3.77 -4.67
CA LYS A 52 20.65 -4.61 -3.57
C LYS A 52 19.84 -5.79 -4.09
N ALA A 53 19.10 -5.59 -5.17
CA ALA A 53 18.32 -6.66 -5.77
C ALA A 53 19.20 -7.79 -6.25
N GLU A 54 20.31 -7.47 -6.93
CA GLU A 54 21.27 -8.48 -7.38
C GLU A 54 21.92 -9.20 -6.21
N TYR A 55 22.28 -8.48 -5.16
CA TYR A 55 22.87 -9.06 -3.96
C TYR A 55 21.90 -10.02 -3.27
N GLN A 56 20.65 -9.64 -3.14
CA GLN A 56 19.64 -10.49 -2.53
C GLN A 56 19.38 -11.75 -3.37
N LYS A 57 19.38 -11.62 -4.69
CA LYS A 57 19.26 -12.75 -5.60
C LYS A 57 20.37 -13.77 -5.39
N ALA A 58 21.60 -13.28 -5.27
CA ALA A 58 22.76 -14.16 -5.06
C ALA A 58 22.67 -14.90 -3.74
N GLN A 59 22.13 -14.28 -2.71
CA GLN A 59 22.02 -14.88 -1.38
C GLN A 59 20.87 -15.87 -1.25
N THR A 60 19.71 -15.53 -1.82
CA THR A 60 18.50 -16.36 -1.64
C THR A 60 18.36 -17.44 -2.69
N GLY A 61 19.07 -17.32 -3.80
CA GLY A 61 18.88 -18.22 -4.92
C GLY A 61 17.51 -18.14 -5.56
N ALA A 62 16.72 -17.17 -5.19
CA ALA A 62 15.36 -17.00 -5.70
C ALA A 62 15.38 -16.51 -7.13
N GLY A 63 14.48 -17.03 -7.95
CA GLY A 63 14.31 -16.59 -9.32
C GLY A 63 13.59 -15.27 -9.46
N GLU A 64 13.02 -14.73 -8.38
CA GLU A 64 12.23 -13.52 -8.42
C GLU A 64 13.13 -12.29 -8.23
N SER A 65 13.03 -11.30 -9.14
CA SER A 65 13.74 -10.03 -9.01
C SER A 65 13.06 -9.14 -7.96
N GLN A 66 13.80 -8.12 -7.50
CA GLN A 66 13.23 -7.12 -6.60
C GLN A 66 12.02 -6.44 -7.24
N LEU A 67 12.11 -6.12 -8.54
CA LEU A 67 11.00 -5.48 -9.26
C LEU A 67 9.78 -6.39 -9.32
N GLU A 68 9.96 -7.67 -9.62
CA GLU A 68 8.87 -8.63 -9.65
C GLU A 68 8.19 -8.75 -8.29
N MET A 69 8.98 -8.79 -7.22
CA MET A 69 8.47 -8.86 -5.87
C MET A 69 7.62 -7.62 -5.54
N VAL A 70 8.14 -6.42 -5.84
CA VAL A 70 7.41 -5.19 -5.56
C VAL A 70 6.13 -5.11 -6.38
N ARG A 71 6.17 -5.51 -7.66
CA ARG A 71 4.96 -5.57 -8.49
C ARG A 71 3.92 -6.53 -7.91
N ARG A 72 4.37 -7.66 -7.41
CA ARG A 72 3.48 -8.68 -6.87
C ARG A 72 2.74 -8.23 -5.62
N ILE A 73 3.36 -7.42 -4.79
CA ILE A 73 2.78 -6.98 -3.52
C ILE A 73 2.05 -5.64 -3.60
N HIS A 74 2.03 -5.01 -4.77
CA HIS A 74 1.31 -3.75 -4.98
C HIS A 74 0.26 -3.89 -6.07
N PHE A 75 -0.79 -3.08 -5.98
CA PHE A 75 -1.73 -2.86 -7.07
C PHE A 75 -1.68 -1.38 -7.45
N GLY A 76 -2.15 -1.05 -8.65
CA GLY A 76 -1.98 0.29 -9.21
C GLY A 76 -2.86 1.36 -8.57
N PHE A 77 -2.73 2.58 -9.09
CA PHE A 77 -3.48 3.74 -8.59
C PHE A 77 -4.99 3.54 -8.68
N ASP A 78 -5.49 2.90 -9.75
CA ASP A 78 -6.92 2.63 -9.87
C ASP A 78 -7.42 1.72 -8.76
N GLY A 79 -6.60 0.73 -8.36
CA GLY A 79 -6.92 -0.12 -7.21
C GLY A 79 -7.01 0.68 -5.92
N HIS A 80 -6.11 1.65 -5.73
CA HIS A 80 -6.15 2.51 -4.55
C HIS A 80 -7.37 3.44 -4.55
N ARG A 81 -7.80 3.93 -5.73
CA ARG A 81 -9.04 4.72 -5.83
C ARG A 81 -10.24 3.88 -5.41
N GLU A 82 -10.31 2.65 -5.89
CA GLU A 82 -11.39 1.73 -5.53
C GLU A 82 -11.36 1.38 -4.05
N LEU A 83 -10.16 1.17 -3.51
CA LEU A 83 -10.00 0.86 -2.08
C LEU A 83 -10.45 2.04 -1.22
N LYS A 84 -10.08 3.27 -1.59
CA LYS A 84 -10.51 4.47 -0.87
C LYS A 84 -12.03 4.59 -0.88
N ALA A 85 -12.66 4.37 -2.04
CA ALA A 85 -14.12 4.39 -2.15
C ALA A 85 -14.77 3.33 -1.26
N TYR A 86 -14.20 2.14 -1.21
CA TYR A 86 -14.69 1.08 -0.33
C TYR A 86 -14.57 1.46 1.15
N CYS A 87 -13.45 2.07 1.54
CA CYS A 87 -13.27 2.54 2.91
C CYS A 87 -14.32 3.59 3.29
N GLU A 88 -14.63 4.51 2.39
CA GLU A 88 -15.69 5.49 2.60
C GLU A 88 -17.03 4.82 2.78
N GLU A 89 -17.31 3.80 1.96
CA GLU A 89 -18.56 3.04 2.02
C GLU A 89 -18.75 2.35 3.38
N ILE A 90 -17.70 1.75 3.92
CA ILE A 90 -17.78 1.06 5.22
C ILE A 90 -17.55 1.99 6.42
N GLY A 91 -17.20 3.24 6.18
CA GLY A 91 -17.06 4.24 7.25
C GLY A 91 -15.73 4.25 7.96
N ILE A 92 -14.63 3.95 7.27
CA ILE A 92 -13.28 4.09 7.80
C ILE A 92 -12.46 5.01 6.90
N GLU A 93 -11.57 5.80 7.47
CA GLU A 93 -10.69 6.67 6.68
C GLU A 93 -9.58 5.86 6.02
N TYR A 94 -9.31 6.16 4.74
CA TYR A 94 -8.19 5.60 4.00
C TYR A 94 -6.97 6.50 4.14
N LEU A 95 -5.80 5.90 4.33
CA LEU A 95 -4.52 6.60 4.32
C LEU A 95 -3.49 5.70 3.65
N SER A 96 -2.46 6.29 3.07
CA SER A 96 -1.39 5.53 2.44
C SER A 96 -0.07 6.27 2.51
N THR A 97 1.03 5.54 2.61
CA THR A 97 2.38 6.10 2.58
C THR A 97 2.92 5.97 1.16
N PRO A 98 3.33 7.08 0.52
CA PRO A 98 3.90 7.03 -0.82
C PRO A 98 5.40 6.74 -0.76
N PHE A 99 5.90 5.98 -1.74
CA PHE A 99 7.31 5.61 -1.82
C PHE A 99 8.03 6.18 -3.04
N ASP A 100 7.34 7.01 -3.83
CA ASP A 100 7.91 7.68 -5.00
C ASP A 100 7.15 8.98 -5.26
N LEU A 101 7.70 9.83 -6.13
CA LEU A 101 7.11 11.13 -6.41
C LEU A 101 5.74 11.04 -7.09
N ASP A 102 5.56 10.09 -8.01
CA ASP A 102 4.28 9.89 -8.68
C ASP A 102 3.20 9.48 -7.68
N SER A 103 3.55 8.64 -6.71
CA SER A 103 2.64 8.23 -5.65
C SER A 103 2.27 9.40 -4.74
N ILE A 104 3.22 10.30 -4.45
CA ILE A 104 2.94 11.51 -3.68
C ILE A 104 1.89 12.36 -4.41
N ASP A 105 2.08 12.60 -5.70
CA ASP A 105 1.16 13.40 -6.51
C ASP A 105 -0.21 12.73 -6.58
N PHE A 106 -0.25 11.42 -6.76
CA PHE A 106 -1.49 10.67 -6.79
C PHE A 106 -2.26 10.81 -5.46
N LEU A 107 -1.59 10.60 -4.33
CA LEU A 107 -2.24 10.67 -3.03
C LEU A 107 -2.70 12.09 -2.72
N ALA A 108 -1.93 13.10 -3.14
CA ALA A 108 -2.34 14.50 -2.99
C ALA A 108 -3.65 14.77 -3.73
N SER A 109 -3.85 14.15 -4.90
CA SER A 109 -5.06 14.31 -5.69
C SER A 109 -6.30 13.70 -5.03
N LEU A 110 -6.13 12.80 -4.07
CA LEU A 110 -7.24 12.15 -3.36
C LEU A 110 -7.78 12.98 -2.19
N GLU A 111 -7.14 14.09 -1.87
CA GLU A 111 -7.56 14.98 -0.77
C GLU A 111 -7.70 14.23 0.56
N LEU A 112 -6.66 13.51 0.97
CA LEU A 112 -6.66 12.75 2.21
C LEU A 112 -6.61 13.67 3.44
N PRO A 113 -7.14 13.24 4.60
CA PRO A 113 -7.22 14.07 5.80
C PRO A 113 -5.87 14.37 6.45
N VAL A 114 -4.84 13.59 6.16
CA VAL A 114 -3.50 13.76 6.75
C VAL A 114 -2.42 13.64 5.69
#